data_4b625d2d0c5ed40cf34182539c1ba09a
#
_entry.id   4b625d2d0c5ed40cf34182539c1ba09a
#
_cell.length_a   1.000
_cell.length_b   1.000
_cell.length_c   1.000
_cell.angle_alpha   90.00
_cell.angle_beta   90.00
_cell.angle_gamma   90.00
#
_symmetry.space_group_name_H-M   'P 1'
#
loop_
_entity.id
_entity.type
_entity.pdbx_description
1 polymer ?
#
loop_
_entity_poly.entity_id
_entity_poly.type
_entity_poly.pdbx_seq_one_letter_code
_entity_poly.pdbx_strand_id
1 'polypeptide(L)'
;MKKIITICVLLAACLGFQQEMKAQYVGRIERENANLVDQSGHILTDDEIIGLVGEDIYYDTVIGARRQLRGGKSLIIGGAAGMGTGLVFSVFAHVAMANNKVQHDRDMRDGHRDVYTYGWAPGLFLCSAAFTAAGSLALGGGIALRSIGKGRLGWVAEQCNPRTRDVTLEWSAVPGGAGIVMWF
;
A
#
# COMPACT_ATOMS: atom_id res chain seq x y z
N MET A 1 -52.25 -36.74 8.20
CA MET A 1 -51.03 -36.84 7.35
C MET A 1 -50.73 -35.56 6.56
N LYS A 2 -51.67 -34.89 5.87
CA LYS A 2 -51.39 -33.66 5.11
C LYS A 2 -50.77 -32.50 5.93
N LYS A 3 -51.22 -32.28 7.18
CA LYS A 3 -50.71 -31.22 8.07
C LYS A 3 -49.27 -31.43 8.51
N ILE A 4 -48.81 -32.69 8.65
CA ILE A 4 -47.42 -33.01 9.05
C ILE A 4 -46.47 -32.74 7.87
N ILE A 5 -46.87 -33.06 6.64
CA ILE A 5 -46.08 -32.81 5.43
C ILE A 5 -45.87 -31.31 5.23
N THR A 6 -46.92 -30.50 5.46
CA THR A 6 -46.81 -29.02 5.33
C THR A 6 -45.87 -28.44 6.37
N ILE A 7 -45.83 -28.92 7.59
CA ILE A 7 -44.90 -28.47 8.64
C ILE A 7 -43.47 -28.88 8.31
N CYS A 8 -43.26 -30.10 7.79
CA CYS A 8 -41.90 -30.53 7.38
C CYS A 8 -41.37 -29.74 6.21
N VAL A 9 -42.18 -29.36 5.22
CA VAL A 9 -41.78 -28.51 4.07
C VAL A 9 -41.47 -27.11 4.53
N LEU A 10 -42.26 -26.54 5.47
CA LEU A 10 -41.97 -25.22 6.04
C LEU A 10 -40.68 -25.22 6.86
N LEU A 11 -40.40 -26.26 7.65
CA LEU A 11 -39.15 -26.40 8.40
C LEU A 11 -37.95 -26.60 7.47
N ALA A 12 -38.09 -27.38 6.41
CA ALA A 12 -37.02 -27.55 5.41
C ALA A 12 -36.71 -26.24 4.64
N ALA A 13 -37.76 -25.48 4.32
CA ALA A 13 -37.57 -24.14 3.70
C ALA A 13 -36.89 -23.16 4.66
N CYS A 14 -37.25 -23.17 5.95
CA CYS A 14 -36.56 -22.32 6.95
C CYS A 14 -35.10 -22.73 7.18
N LEU A 15 -34.80 -24.03 7.16
CA LEU A 15 -33.39 -24.52 7.29
C LEU A 15 -32.57 -24.25 6.04
N GLY A 16 -33.16 -24.30 4.84
CA GLY A 16 -32.50 -23.89 3.58
C GLY A 16 -32.17 -22.38 3.54
N PHE A 17 -33.08 -21.56 4.06
CA PHE A 17 -32.83 -20.10 4.17
C PHE A 17 -31.73 -19.75 5.16
N GLN A 18 -31.49 -20.55 6.18
CA GLN A 18 -30.40 -20.30 7.13
C GLN A 18 -29.01 -20.59 6.55
N GLN A 19 -28.91 -21.45 5.54
CA GLN A 19 -27.62 -21.73 4.89
C GLN A 19 -27.18 -20.59 3.94
N GLU A 20 -28.12 -19.93 3.27
CA GLU A 20 -27.77 -18.78 2.42
C GLU A 20 -27.44 -17.52 3.25
N MET A 21 -28.00 -17.36 4.44
CA MET A 21 -27.69 -16.21 5.30
C MET A 21 -26.32 -16.30 5.99
N LYS A 22 -25.68 -17.46 6.07
CA LYS A 22 -24.31 -17.59 6.61
C LYS A 22 -23.22 -17.04 5.70
N ALA A 23 -23.50 -16.85 4.41
CA ALA A 23 -22.54 -16.28 3.45
C ALA A 23 -22.45 -14.74 3.46
N GLN A 24 -23.33 -14.06 4.18
CA GLN A 24 -23.40 -12.58 4.18
C GLN A 24 -22.83 -11.88 5.42
N TYR A 25 -22.32 -12.61 6.40
CA TYR A 25 -21.62 -11.99 7.52
C TYR A 25 -20.10 -11.91 7.22
N VAL A 26 -19.77 -11.23 6.14
CA VAL A 26 -18.38 -10.78 5.95
C VAL A 26 -18.21 -9.61 6.93
N GLY A 27 -17.51 -9.86 8.02
CA GLY A 27 -17.16 -8.82 8.97
C GLY A 27 -16.41 -7.70 8.25
N ARG A 28 -16.32 -6.54 8.87
CA ARG A 28 -15.65 -5.36 8.31
C ARG A 28 -14.29 -5.74 7.73
N ILE A 29 -14.11 -5.48 6.43
CA ILE A 29 -12.86 -5.74 5.75
C ILE A 29 -11.95 -4.53 5.95
N GLU A 30 -10.74 -4.80 6.40
CA GLU A 30 -9.72 -3.79 6.62
C GLU A 30 -8.51 -4.08 5.72
N ARG A 31 -7.75 -3.03 5.45
CA ARG A 31 -6.50 -3.19 4.73
C ARG A 31 -5.35 -3.41 5.70
N GLU A 32 -4.68 -4.52 5.59
CA GLU A 32 -3.42 -4.76 6.27
C GLU A 32 -2.28 -4.90 5.26
N ASN A 33 -1.38 -3.90 5.22
CA ASN A 33 -0.26 -3.83 4.25
C ASN A 33 -0.73 -3.87 2.78
N ALA A 34 -0.50 -4.99 2.09
CA ALA A 34 -0.89 -5.24 0.70
C ALA A 34 -2.09 -6.18 0.56
N ASN A 35 -2.65 -6.62 1.69
CA ASN A 35 -3.74 -7.58 1.74
C ASN A 35 -5.02 -6.92 2.27
N LEU A 36 -6.13 -7.54 1.94
CA LEU A 36 -7.42 -7.27 2.56
C LEU A 36 -7.66 -8.37 3.61
N VAL A 37 -8.05 -7.95 4.79
CA VAL A 37 -8.19 -8.83 5.97
C VAL A 37 -9.59 -8.63 6.55
N ASP A 38 -10.23 -9.69 6.96
CA ASP A 38 -11.51 -9.62 7.66
C ASP A 38 -11.34 -9.31 9.16
N GLN A 39 -12.43 -9.16 9.90
CA GLN A 39 -12.40 -8.90 11.34
C GLN A 39 -11.75 -10.02 12.16
N SER A 40 -11.66 -11.24 11.63
CA SER A 40 -11.02 -12.39 12.28
C SER A 40 -9.51 -12.42 12.09
N GLY A 41 -8.97 -11.52 11.26
CA GLY A 41 -7.56 -11.51 10.86
C GLY A 41 -7.25 -12.47 9.70
N HIS A 42 -8.27 -13.02 9.04
CA HIS A 42 -8.10 -13.86 7.86
C HIS A 42 -7.79 -13.01 6.64
N ILE A 43 -6.72 -13.36 5.92
CA ILE A 43 -6.35 -12.71 4.67
C ILE A 43 -7.27 -13.24 3.57
N LEU A 44 -8.03 -12.34 2.93
CA LEU A 44 -8.91 -12.71 1.84
C LEU A 44 -8.10 -13.22 0.64
N THR A 45 -8.57 -14.34 0.09
CA THR A 45 -8.03 -14.91 -1.15
C THR A 45 -8.48 -14.07 -2.35
N ASP A 46 -7.81 -14.25 -3.49
CA ASP A 46 -8.15 -13.52 -4.71
C ASP A 46 -9.57 -13.82 -5.18
N ASP A 47 -10.01 -15.08 -5.05
CA ASP A 47 -11.37 -15.51 -5.42
C ASP A 47 -12.44 -14.88 -4.52
N GLU A 48 -12.16 -14.76 -3.22
CA GLU A 48 -13.06 -14.07 -2.27
C GLU A 48 -13.17 -12.58 -2.60
N ILE A 49 -12.06 -11.93 -2.92
CA ILE A 49 -12.05 -10.52 -3.32
C ILE A 49 -12.85 -10.33 -4.62
N ILE A 50 -12.63 -11.18 -5.62
CA ILE A 50 -13.39 -11.15 -6.89
C ILE A 50 -14.89 -11.33 -6.62
N GLY A 51 -15.26 -12.24 -5.74
CA GLY A 51 -16.65 -12.44 -5.34
C GLY A 51 -17.31 -11.24 -4.68
N LEU A 52 -16.53 -10.41 -3.98
CA LEU A 52 -17.00 -9.22 -3.27
C LEU A 52 -17.10 -7.97 -4.15
N VAL A 53 -16.10 -7.71 -4.98
CA VAL A 53 -16.02 -6.46 -5.75
C VAL A 53 -16.20 -6.64 -7.24
N GLY A 54 -16.21 -7.86 -7.72
CA GLY A 54 -16.26 -8.19 -9.15
C GLY A 54 -14.89 -8.25 -9.80
N GLU A 55 -14.83 -8.95 -10.91
CA GLU A 55 -13.61 -9.25 -11.65
C GLU A 55 -12.94 -7.98 -12.20
N ASP A 56 -13.74 -7.06 -12.75
CA ASP A 56 -13.24 -5.81 -13.34
C ASP A 56 -12.49 -4.96 -12.30
N ILE A 57 -13.09 -4.74 -11.14
CA ILE A 57 -12.48 -3.95 -10.05
C ILE A 57 -11.23 -4.66 -9.50
N TYR A 58 -11.27 -5.99 -9.41
CA TYR A 58 -10.14 -6.77 -8.96
C TYR A 58 -8.92 -6.56 -9.86
N TYR A 59 -9.06 -6.78 -11.17
CA TYR A 59 -7.92 -6.67 -12.10
C TYR A 59 -7.41 -5.24 -12.23
N ASP A 60 -8.29 -4.25 -12.33
CA ASP A 60 -7.89 -2.86 -12.51
C ASP A 60 -7.32 -2.24 -11.23
N THR A 61 -7.93 -2.51 -10.09
CA THR A 61 -7.61 -1.79 -8.86
C THR A 61 -6.73 -2.60 -7.92
N VAL A 62 -7.09 -3.86 -7.59
CA VAL A 62 -6.37 -4.64 -6.58
C VAL A 62 -5.00 -5.07 -7.09
N ILE A 63 -4.94 -5.63 -8.31
CA ILE A 63 -3.65 -6.05 -8.90
C ILE A 63 -2.77 -4.83 -9.15
N GLY A 64 -3.32 -3.74 -9.68
CA GLY A 64 -2.61 -2.48 -9.87
C GLY A 64 -2.03 -1.93 -8.57
N ALA A 65 -2.82 -1.91 -7.50
CA ALA A 65 -2.39 -1.46 -6.18
C ALA A 65 -1.28 -2.34 -5.58
N ARG A 66 -1.41 -3.66 -5.66
CA ARG A 66 -0.36 -4.60 -5.19
C ARG A 66 0.95 -4.42 -5.96
N ARG A 67 0.89 -4.20 -7.29
CA ARG A 67 2.08 -3.90 -8.11
C ARG A 67 2.73 -2.59 -7.68
N GLN A 68 1.94 -1.54 -7.45
CA GLN A 68 2.42 -0.24 -6.97
C GLN A 68 3.08 -0.34 -5.59
N LEU A 69 2.51 -1.12 -4.67
CA LEU A 69 3.09 -1.34 -3.34
C LEU A 69 4.42 -2.07 -3.39
N ARG A 70 4.55 -3.10 -4.24
CA ARG A 70 5.82 -3.84 -4.44
C ARG A 70 6.87 -2.95 -5.09
N GLY A 71 6.52 -2.27 -6.20
CA GLY A 71 7.40 -1.35 -6.91
C GLY A 71 7.83 -0.19 -6.02
N GLY A 72 6.91 0.41 -5.28
CA GLY A 72 7.21 1.47 -4.32
C GLY A 72 8.18 1.02 -3.23
N LYS A 73 8.04 -0.21 -2.69
CA LYS A 73 8.99 -0.75 -1.71
C LYS A 73 10.40 -0.89 -2.29
N SER A 74 10.51 -1.43 -3.50
CA SER A 74 11.80 -1.61 -4.18
C SER A 74 12.47 -0.26 -4.48
N LEU A 75 11.70 0.75 -4.91
CA LEU A 75 12.21 2.10 -5.16
C LEU A 75 12.67 2.80 -3.88
N ILE A 76 11.97 2.61 -2.75
CA ILE A 76 12.39 3.17 -1.46
C ILE A 76 13.73 2.57 -1.04
N ILE A 77 13.88 1.24 -1.12
CA ILE A 77 15.12 0.55 -0.75
C ILE A 77 16.26 0.98 -1.68
N GLY A 78 16.04 0.95 -3.00
CA GLY A 78 17.04 1.36 -3.99
C GLY A 78 17.40 2.84 -3.87
N GLY A 79 16.42 3.71 -3.62
CA GLY A 79 16.63 5.14 -3.41
C GLY A 79 17.47 5.43 -2.16
N ALA A 80 17.17 4.78 -1.05
CA ALA A 80 17.95 4.90 0.18
C ALA A 80 19.39 4.41 0.00
N ALA A 81 19.59 3.28 -0.68
CA ALA A 81 20.92 2.77 -1.00
C ALA A 81 21.68 3.74 -1.93
N GLY A 82 21.03 4.29 -2.96
CA GLY A 82 21.61 5.28 -3.86
C GLY A 82 22.07 6.53 -3.12
N MET A 83 21.22 7.09 -2.25
CA MET A 83 21.59 8.24 -1.42
C MET A 83 22.78 7.92 -0.50
N GLY A 84 22.77 6.77 0.16
CA GLY A 84 23.87 6.32 1.01
C GLY A 84 25.19 6.23 0.23
N THR A 85 25.18 5.65 -0.96
CA THR A 85 26.32 5.58 -1.86
C THR A 85 26.80 6.97 -2.27
N GLY A 86 25.90 7.89 -2.60
CA GLY A 86 26.23 9.27 -2.91
C GLY A 86 26.93 9.99 -1.75
N LEU A 87 26.47 9.80 -0.52
CA LEU A 87 27.12 10.36 0.67
C LEU A 87 28.53 9.81 0.87
N VAL A 88 28.73 8.51 0.68
CA VAL A 88 30.05 7.87 0.77
C VAL A 88 31.01 8.49 -0.25
N PHE A 89 30.60 8.62 -1.52
CA PHE A 89 31.42 9.28 -2.54
C PHE A 89 31.72 10.74 -2.21
N SER A 90 30.78 11.46 -1.60
CA SER A 90 31.00 12.84 -1.14
C SER A 90 32.12 12.91 -0.10
N VAL A 91 32.10 12.02 0.89
CA VAL A 91 33.14 11.95 1.92
C VAL A 91 34.51 11.65 1.30
N PHE A 92 34.59 10.66 0.40
CA PHE A 92 35.84 10.34 -0.30
C PHE A 92 36.33 11.50 -1.15
N ALA A 93 35.44 12.24 -1.83
CA ALA A 93 35.79 13.41 -2.60
C ALA A 93 36.42 14.52 -1.70
N HIS A 94 35.83 14.78 -0.54
CA HIS A 94 36.35 15.75 0.42
C HIS A 94 37.73 15.35 0.96
N VAL A 95 37.90 14.07 1.32
CA VAL A 95 39.19 13.55 1.79
C VAL A 95 40.25 13.67 0.69
N ALA A 96 39.92 13.34 -0.56
CA ALA A 96 40.82 13.45 -1.68
C ALA A 96 41.24 14.91 -1.91
N MET A 97 40.30 15.87 -1.87
CA MET A 97 40.63 17.30 -1.98
C MET A 97 41.53 17.79 -0.85
N ALA A 98 41.25 17.40 0.37
CA ALA A 98 42.05 17.76 1.55
C ALA A 98 43.48 17.23 1.41
N ASN A 99 43.67 15.99 1.01
CA ASN A 99 44.99 15.40 0.77
C ASN A 99 45.76 16.07 -0.36
N ASN A 100 45.09 16.34 -1.49
CA ASN A 100 45.72 17.05 -2.62
C ASN A 100 46.15 18.47 -2.24
N LYS A 101 45.35 19.16 -1.40
CA LYS A 101 45.74 20.48 -0.89
C LYS A 101 46.96 20.40 0.00
N VAL A 102 47.04 19.43 0.91
CA VAL A 102 48.22 19.24 1.82
C VAL A 102 49.46 18.92 1.00
N GLN A 103 49.36 18.10 -0.05
CA GLN A 103 50.51 17.83 -0.95
C GLN A 103 50.95 19.10 -1.68
N HIS A 104 50.03 19.82 -2.29
CA HIS A 104 50.37 21.08 -2.97
C HIS A 104 51.05 22.10 -2.06
N ASP A 105 50.57 22.27 -0.83
CA ASP A 105 51.15 23.17 0.15
C ASP A 105 52.58 22.72 0.59
N ARG A 106 52.89 21.41 0.56
CA ARG A 106 54.23 20.88 0.78
C ARG A 106 55.15 21.16 -0.40
N ASP A 107 54.68 20.84 -1.62
CA ASP A 107 55.45 21.03 -2.87
C ASP A 107 55.80 22.50 -3.08
N MET A 108 54.89 23.42 -2.73
CA MET A 108 55.11 24.86 -2.78
C MET A 108 56.21 25.31 -1.75
N ARG A 109 56.25 24.68 -0.56
CA ARG A 109 57.29 24.96 0.45
C ARG A 109 58.67 24.48 0.00
N ASP A 110 58.71 23.36 -0.70
CA ASP A 110 59.93 22.75 -1.20
C ASP A 110 60.42 23.37 -2.55
N GLY A 111 59.75 24.44 -3.01
CA GLY A 111 60.12 25.20 -4.20
C GLY A 111 59.69 24.56 -5.52
N HIS A 112 58.91 23.51 -5.47
CA HIS A 112 58.35 22.92 -6.69
C HIS A 112 57.08 23.70 -7.10
N ARG A 113 57.06 24.24 -8.30
CA ARG A 113 55.89 24.93 -8.89
C ARG A 113 55.04 23.94 -9.66
N ASP A 114 54.43 22.97 -8.97
CA ASP A 114 53.50 22.07 -9.62
C ASP A 114 52.11 22.70 -9.73
N VAL A 115 51.47 22.47 -10.88
CA VAL A 115 50.11 22.93 -11.09
C VAL A 115 49.17 22.14 -10.17
N TYR A 116 48.41 22.85 -9.35
CA TYR A 116 47.43 22.23 -8.49
C TYR A 116 46.40 21.49 -9.33
N THR A 117 46.44 20.17 -9.29
CA THR A 117 45.48 19.29 -9.96
C THR A 117 44.56 18.66 -8.95
N TYR A 118 43.26 18.87 -9.11
CA TYR A 118 42.24 18.22 -8.25
C TYR A 118 42.18 16.70 -8.41
N GLY A 119 42.95 16.12 -9.33
CA GLY A 119 43.02 14.69 -9.59
C GLY A 119 41.65 14.12 -9.94
N TRP A 120 41.30 13.02 -9.28
CA TRP A 120 40.03 12.33 -9.47
C TRP A 120 38.88 12.85 -8.58
N ALA A 121 39.13 13.79 -7.67
CA ALA A 121 38.13 14.32 -6.74
C ALA A 121 36.90 14.96 -7.42
N PRO A 122 37.00 15.75 -8.50
CA PRO A 122 35.84 16.27 -9.22
C PRO A 122 34.93 15.17 -9.77
N GLY A 123 35.51 14.05 -10.25
CA GLY A 123 34.77 12.90 -10.72
C GLY A 123 33.94 12.27 -9.63
N LEU A 124 34.49 12.16 -8.43
CA LEU A 124 33.75 11.64 -7.26
C LEU A 124 32.60 12.56 -6.84
N PHE A 125 32.77 13.88 -6.93
CA PHE A 125 31.67 14.82 -6.67
C PHE A 125 30.53 14.67 -7.66
N LEU A 126 30.83 14.51 -8.95
CA LEU A 126 29.81 14.27 -9.96
C LEU A 126 29.07 12.95 -9.71
N CYS A 127 29.81 11.89 -9.39
CA CYS A 127 29.22 10.61 -9.01
C CYS A 127 28.32 10.75 -7.76
N SER A 128 28.82 11.44 -6.73
CA SER A 128 28.04 11.71 -5.51
C SER A 128 26.74 12.44 -5.83
N ALA A 129 26.80 13.52 -6.60
CA ALA A 129 25.63 14.29 -7.00
C ALA A 129 24.63 13.44 -7.80
N ALA A 130 25.11 12.65 -8.76
CA ALA A 130 24.28 11.77 -9.58
C ALA A 130 23.57 10.71 -8.74
N PHE A 131 24.28 10.00 -7.85
CA PHE A 131 23.70 8.99 -6.98
C PHE A 131 22.73 9.59 -5.97
N THR A 132 23.03 10.75 -5.40
CA THR A 132 22.15 11.44 -4.47
C THR A 132 20.87 11.91 -5.16
N ALA A 133 20.96 12.50 -6.34
CA ALA A 133 19.80 12.95 -7.11
C ALA A 133 18.92 11.77 -7.56
N ALA A 134 19.52 10.73 -8.15
CA ALA A 134 18.79 9.54 -8.57
C ALA A 134 18.16 8.82 -7.39
N GLY A 135 18.88 8.69 -6.26
CA GLY A 135 18.39 8.10 -5.04
C GLY A 135 17.21 8.87 -4.44
N SER A 136 17.28 10.19 -4.43
CA SER A 136 16.19 11.06 -3.96
C SER A 136 14.93 10.93 -4.80
N LEU A 137 15.07 10.93 -6.13
CA LEU A 137 13.94 10.72 -7.06
C LEU A 137 13.31 9.34 -6.90
N ALA A 138 14.13 8.30 -6.78
CA ALA A 138 13.64 6.94 -6.57
C ALA A 138 12.91 6.82 -5.21
N LEU A 139 13.43 7.41 -4.16
CA LEU A 139 12.82 7.40 -2.82
C LEU A 139 11.49 8.15 -2.84
N GLY A 140 11.43 9.35 -3.38
CA GLY A 140 10.20 10.14 -3.52
C GLY A 140 9.15 9.44 -4.38
N GLY A 141 9.54 8.91 -5.53
CA GLY A 141 8.67 8.11 -6.40
C GLY A 141 8.15 6.85 -5.71
N GLY A 142 9.00 6.16 -4.94
CA GLY A 142 8.63 4.99 -4.18
C GLY A 142 7.59 5.28 -3.09
N ILE A 143 7.75 6.39 -2.37
CA ILE A 143 6.76 6.84 -1.36
C ILE A 143 5.43 7.18 -2.03
N ALA A 144 5.46 7.91 -3.14
CA ALA A 144 4.25 8.27 -3.88
C ALA A 144 3.49 7.04 -4.39
N LEU A 145 4.18 6.09 -5.03
CA LEU A 145 3.58 4.83 -5.50
C LEU A 145 2.96 4.03 -4.35
N ARG A 146 3.66 3.95 -3.22
CA ARG A 146 3.14 3.25 -2.03
C ARG A 146 1.90 3.94 -1.46
N SER A 147 1.86 5.25 -1.44
CA SER A 147 0.69 6.02 -0.99
C SER A 147 -0.51 5.78 -1.90
N ILE A 148 -0.32 5.85 -3.22
CA ILE A 148 -1.38 5.58 -4.20
C ILE A 148 -1.89 4.14 -4.08
N GLY A 149 -1.00 3.16 -4.01
CA GLY A 149 -1.38 1.75 -3.87
C GLY A 149 -2.16 1.49 -2.57
N LYS A 150 -1.75 2.13 -1.48
CA LYS A 150 -2.50 2.09 -0.21
C LYS A 150 -3.90 2.70 -0.33
N GLY A 151 -4.02 3.86 -0.98
CA GLY A 151 -5.30 4.52 -1.19
C GLY A 151 -6.27 3.65 -1.99
N ARG A 152 -5.78 3.03 -3.08
CA ARG A 152 -6.59 2.12 -3.92
C ARG A 152 -7.11 0.90 -3.15
N LEU A 153 -6.25 0.23 -2.37
CA LEU A 153 -6.70 -0.90 -1.54
C LEU A 153 -7.65 -0.46 -0.43
N GLY A 154 -7.45 0.72 0.16
CA GLY A 154 -8.39 1.29 1.14
C GLY A 154 -9.77 1.52 0.52
N TRP A 155 -9.83 2.08 -0.68
CA TRP A 155 -11.07 2.25 -1.42
C TRP A 155 -11.77 0.90 -1.70
N VAL A 156 -11.01 -0.13 -2.10
CA VAL A 156 -11.57 -1.48 -2.30
C VAL A 156 -12.13 -2.04 -0.99
N ALA A 157 -11.41 -1.89 0.12
CA ALA A 157 -11.90 -2.31 1.43
C ALA A 157 -13.22 -1.62 1.80
N GLU A 158 -13.36 -0.32 1.48
CA GLU A 158 -14.62 0.41 1.70
C GLU A 158 -15.75 -0.08 0.79
N GLN A 159 -15.45 -0.50 -0.44
CA GLN A 159 -16.45 -1.10 -1.34
C GLN A 159 -16.89 -2.48 -0.87
N CYS A 160 -15.97 -3.28 -0.32
CA CYS A 160 -16.28 -4.58 0.27
C CYS A 160 -17.12 -4.46 1.55
N ASN A 161 -16.97 -3.36 2.28
CA ASN A 161 -17.79 -3.10 3.46
C ASN A 161 -19.13 -2.58 2.98
N PRO A 162 -20.22 -3.37 3.08
CA PRO A 162 -21.54 -2.82 2.84
C PRO A 162 -21.63 -1.58 3.73
N ARG A 163 -21.87 -0.42 3.13
CA ARG A 163 -22.30 0.72 3.92
C ARG A 163 -23.44 0.19 4.74
N THR A 164 -23.24 -0.02 6.01
CA THR A 164 -24.31 -0.11 6.95
C THR A 164 -25.02 1.24 6.88
N ARG A 165 -25.87 1.39 5.87
CA ARG A 165 -27.03 2.24 6.08
C ARG A 165 -27.69 1.50 7.25
N ASP A 166 -27.63 2.14 8.41
CA ASP A 166 -28.38 1.67 9.57
C ASP A 166 -29.84 1.61 9.13
N VAL A 167 -30.22 0.46 8.56
CA VAL A 167 -31.62 0.17 8.31
C VAL A 167 -32.20 -0.15 9.66
N THR A 168 -32.61 0.89 10.37
CA THR A 168 -33.36 0.74 11.61
C THR A 168 -34.76 0.25 11.24
N LEU A 169 -35.02 -1.01 11.56
CA LEU A 169 -36.37 -1.60 11.51
C LEU A 169 -37.06 -1.23 12.83
N GLU A 170 -37.95 -0.25 12.81
CA GLU A 170 -38.79 0.10 13.97
C GLU A 170 -40.18 -0.45 13.79
N TRP A 171 -40.67 -1.11 14.83
CA TRP A 171 -42.07 -1.41 14.94
C TRP A 171 -42.83 -0.14 15.30
N SER A 172 -43.63 0.36 14.37
CA SER A 172 -44.48 1.53 14.63
C SER A 172 -45.93 1.11 14.64
N ALA A 173 -46.63 1.53 15.68
CA ALA A 173 -48.10 1.44 15.75
C ALA A 173 -48.66 2.60 14.91
N VAL A 174 -49.27 2.29 13.78
CA VAL A 174 -49.99 3.27 12.94
C VAL A 174 -51.47 3.20 13.25
N PRO A 175 -52.21 4.30 13.15
CA PRO A 175 -53.67 4.24 13.29
C PRO A 175 -54.26 3.29 12.26
N GLY A 176 -54.70 2.09 12.73
CA GLY A 176 -55.23 1.03 11.88
C GLY A 176 -54.45 -0.29 11.89
N GLY A 177 -53.30 -0.40 12.58
CA GLY A 177 -52.53 -1.62 12.70
C GLY A 177 -51.09 -1.42 13.17
N ALA A 178 -50.34 -2.50 13.33
CA ALA A 178 -48.91 -2.48 13.56
C ALA A 178 -48.16 -2.70 12.24
N GLY A 179 -47.19 -1.87 11.94
CA GLY A 179 -46.38 -1.92 10.73
C GLY A 179 -44.87 -1.83 11.01
N ILE A 180 -44.07 -2.34 10.10
CA ILE A 180 -42.63 -2.22 10.13
C ILE A 180 -42.25 -1.01 9.25
N VAL A 181 -41.58 -0.03 9.84
CA VAL A 181 -41.05 1.15 9.12
C VAL A 181 -39.56 0.94 8.90
N MET A 182 -39.14 1.00 7.64
CA MET A 182 -37.72 1.03 7.28
C MET A 182 -37.27 2.45 7.07
N TRP A 183 -36.26 2.88 7.81
CA TRP A 183 -35.53 4.12 7.57
C TRP A 183 -34.24 3.79 6.78
N PHE A 184 -34.01 4.51 5.66
CA PHE A 184 -32.85 4.35 4.79
C PHE A 184 -31.82 5.44 5.02
#